data_0fb0aac0eea7a7e3f6979ed6eabf3d5e
#
_entry.id   0fb0aac0eea7a7e3f6979ed6eabf3d5e
#
_cell.length_a   1.000
_cell.length_b   1.000
_cell.length_c   1.000
_cell.angle_alpha   90.00
_cell.angle_beta   90.00
_cell.angle_gamma   90.00
#
_symmetry.space_group_name_H-M   'P 1'
#
loop_
_entity.id
_entity.type
_entity.pdbx_description
1 polymer ?
#
loop_
_entity_poly.entity_id
_entity_poly.type
_entity_poly.pdbx_seq_one_letter_code
_entity_poly.pdbx_strand_id
1 'polypeptide(L)'
;MALFTLVIAQAQTFTLKSRDIGGQATERQVFKGFGCSGENISPQLSWEYPPAGTMSYAVTMYDPDAPTGSGFWHWVMFDIPSAVSELQSDAGNLAKNLAPPGSTQSLTDFGQPGYSGPCPPEGHGFHTYIITIYALKGEKLGVGKTATPAFVGFNLHSNTLAKASLVMYYKR
;
A
#
# COMPACT_ATOMS: atom_id res chain seq x y z
N MET A 1 -2.76 -49.49 22.61
CA MET A 1 -3.57 -48.26 22.51
C MET A 1 -2.66 -47.16 21.95
N ALA A 2 -2.80 -46.85 20.66
CA ALA A 2 -1.96 -45.83 20.04
C ALA A 2 -2.62 -44.46 20.23
N LEU A 3 -1.94 -43.52 20.90
CA LEU A 3 -2.37 -42.14 21.02
C LEU A 3 -2.06 -41.42 19.73
N PHE A 4 -3.07 -41.04 18.94
CA PHE A 4 -2.95 -40.13 17.83
C PHE A 4 -2.96 -38.70 18.39
N THR A 5 -1.83 -38.04 18.43
CA THR A 5 -1.73 -36.60 18.68
C THR A 5 -2.19 -35.86 17.45
N LEU A 6 -3.35 -35.21 17.51
CA LEU A 6 -3.85 -34.31 16.46
C LEU A 6 -3.02 -33.02 16.52
N VAL A 7 -2.12 -32.83 15.56
CA VAL A 7 -1.42 -31.57 15.38
C VAL A 7 -2.34 -30.63 14.59
N ILE A 8 -2.95 -29.66 15.28
CA ILE A 8 -3.71 -28.59 14.63
C ILE A 8 -2.69 -27.63 14.02
N ALA A 9 -2.46 -27.71 12.72
CA ALA A 9 -1.72 -26.69 11.99
C ALA A 9 -2.58 -25.44 11.91
N GLN A 10 -2.23 -24.40 12.65
CA GLN A 10 -2.82 -23.06 12.45
C GLN A 10 -2.34 -22.52 11.10
N ALA A 11 -3.26 -22.30 10.17
CA ALA A 11 -2.95 -21.64 8.91
C ALA A 11 -2.53 -20.19 9.21
N GLN A 12 -1.29 -19.85 8.84
CA GLN A 12 -0.78 -18.48 8.98
C GLN A 12 -1.44 -17.60 7.91
N THR A 13 -2.00 -16.48 8.32
CA THR A 13 -2.71 -15.55 7.43
C THR A 13 -1.74 -14.51 6.86
N PHE A 14 -1.85 -14.21 5.56
CA PHE A 14 -1.11 -13.11 4.95
C PHE A 14 -1.40 -11.80 5.70
N THR A 15 -0.38 -11.18 6.25
CA THR A 15 -0.49 -10.00 7.13
C THR A 15 0.39 -8.86 6.64
N LEU A 16 -0.09 -7.63 6.86
CA LEU A 16 0.65 -6.38 6.67
C LEU A 16 0.90 -5.73 8.03
N LYS A 17 2.10 -5.25 8.25
CA LYS A 17 2.55 -4.56 9.47
C LYS A 17 3.27 -3.27 9.11
N SER A 18 3.32 -2.33 10.05
CA SER A 18 4.13 -1.12 9.96
C SER A 18 4.63 -0.75 11.36
N ARG A 19 5.88 -0.32 11.46
CA ARG A 19 6.42 0.28 12.68
C ARG A 19 6.23 1.81 12.72
N ASP A 20 5.82 2.40 11.59
CA ASP A 20 5.62 3.85 11.45
C ASP A 20 4.16 4.27 11.66
N ILE A 21 3.21 3.32 11.65
CA ILE A 21 1.77 3.58 11.73
C ILE A 21 1.22 3.00 13.04
N GLY A 22 0.72 3.87 13.90
CA GLY A 22 0.04 3.52 15.16
C GLY A 22 -1.47 3.81 15.14
N GLY A 23 -2.13 3.70 13.98
CA GLY A 23 -3.56 4.00 13.81
C GLY A 23 -3.85 5.41 13.31
N GLN A 24 -2.99 6.40 13.56
CA GLN A 24 -3.11 7.76 13.03
C GLN A 24 -1.85 8.14 12.25
N ALA A 25 -2.02 8.98 11.21
CA ALA A 25 -0.89 9.63 10.57
C ALA A 25 -0.28 10.67 11.52
N THR A 26 1.03 10.78 11.46
CA THR A 26 1.78 11.86 12.10
C THR A 26 2.26 12.84 11.03
N GLU A 27 2.84 13.96 11.42
CA GLU A 27 3.44 14.92 10.49
C GLU A 27 4.43 14.28 9.49
N ARG A 28 5.05 13.16 9.86
CA ARG A 28 5.94 12.42 8.97
C ARG A 28 5.22 11.93 7.70
N GLN A 29 4.01 11.38 7.83
CA GLN A 29 3.25 10.81 6.71
C GLN A 29 2.45 11.88 5.96
N VAL A 30 2.07 12.96 6.63
CA VAL A 30 1.21 14.02 6.08
C VAL A 30 1.82 14.67 4.85
N PHE A 31 0.98 15.01 3.87
CA PHE A 31 1.39 15.62 2.61
C PHE A 31 2.05 17.00 2.82
N LYS A 32 2.95 17.33 1.91
CA LYS A 32 3.56 18.66 1.84
C LYS A 32 3.00 19.42 0.64
N GLY A 33 1.89 20.12 0.86
CA GLY A 33 1.15 20.84 -0.18
C GLY A 33 -0.33 20.93 0.15
N PHE A 34 -1.11 21.62 -0.66
CA PHE A 34 -2.56 21.83 -0.48
C PHE A 34 -2.94 22.41 0.90
N GLY A 35 -2.06 23.22 1.48
CA GLY A 35 -2.23 23.79 2.81
C GLY A 35 -1.78 22.88 3.96
N CYS A 36 -1.26 21.68 3.68
CA CYS A 36 -0.58 20.83 4.65
C CYS A 36 0.93 21.04 4.63
N SER A 37 1.59 20.84 5.78
CA SER A 37 3.03 21.11 6.00
C SER A 37 3.80 19.88 6.51
N GLY A 38 3.30 18.67 6.25
CA GLY A 38 3.96 17.45 6.66
C GLY A 38 5.26 17.15 5.91
N GLU A 39 5.93 16.07 6.31
CA GLU A 39 7.20 15.65 5.70
C GLU A 39 7.00 14.80 4.43
N ASN A 40 5.79 14.29 4.20
CA ASN A 40 5.42 13.44 3.06
C ASN A 40 6.25 12.15 2.95
N ILE A 41 6.58 11.53 4.06
CA ILE A 41 7.35 10.31 4.14
C ILE A 41 6.42 9.11 4.09
N SER A 42 6.52 8.25 3.08
CA SER A 42 5.77 7.00 3.05
C SER A 42 6.17 6.09 4.20
N PRO A 43 5.20 5.41 4.87
CA PRO A 43 5.53 4.56 6.01
C PRO A 43 6.35 3.34 5.60
N GLN A 44 7.14 2.82 6.55
CA GLN A 44 7.68 1.48 6.45
C GLN A 44 6.52 0.47 6.44
N LEU A 45 6.62 -0.53 5.59
CA LEU A 45 5.65 -1.63 5.50
C LEU A 45 6.40 -2.97 5.48
N SER A 46 5.90 -3.96 6.20
CA SER A 46 6.40 -5.33 6.13
C SER A 46 5.25 -6.31 6.09
N TRP A 47 5.45 -7.45 5.43
CA TRP A 47 4.41 -8.47 5.29
C TRP A 47 4.95 -9.87 5.48
N GLU A 48 4.08 -10.75 5.96
CA GLU A 48 4.41 -12.12 6.32
C GLU A 48 3.37 -13.08 5.76
N TYR A 49 3.77 -14.33 5.57
CA TYR A 49 2.92 -15.46 5.18
C TYR A 49 2.16 -15.24 3.85
N PRO A 50 2.86 -14.85 2.77
CA PRO A 50 2.22 -14.78 1.47
C PRO A 50 1.76 -16.18 1.04
N PRO A 51 0.63 -16.29 0.30
CA PRO A 51 0.17 -17.57 -0.21
C PRO A 51 1.17 -18.20 -1.18
N ALA A 52 1.17 -19.52 -1.27
CA ALA A 52 1.93 -20.24 -2.28
C ALA A 52 1.57 -19.76 -3.69
N GLY A 53 2.57 -19.66 -4.57
CA GLY A 53 2.38 -19.15 -5.94
C GLY A 53 2.47 -17.63 -6.06
N THR A 54 2.82 -16.91 -4.99
CA THR A 54 3.10 -15.46 -5.07
C THR A 54 4.37 -15.21 -5.87
N MET A 55 4.25 -14.45 -6.96
CA MET A 55 5.35 -14.11 -7.87
C MET A 55 5.79 -12.64 -7.78
N SER A 56 4.90 -11.77 -7.33
CA SER A 56 5.20 -10.36 -7.05
C SER A 56 4.22 -9.78 -6.04
N TYR A 57 4.46 -8.51 -5.63
CA TYR A 57 3.54 -7.77 -4.79
C TYR A 57 3.19 -6.41 -5.41
N ALA A 58 2.09 -5.84 -4.91
CA ALA A 58 1.74 -4.44 -5.13
C ALA A 58 1.31 -3.80 -3.81
N VAL A 59 1.54 -2.49 -3.69
CA VAL A 59 1.08 -1.66 -2.56
C VAL A 59 0.24 -0.53 -3.10
N THR A 60 -0.89 -0.28 -2.45
CA THR A 60 -1.72 0.89 -2.71
C THR A 60 -2.06 1.62 -1.41
N MET A 61 -2.28 2.93 -1.48
CA MET A 61 -2.92 3.73 -0.42
C MET A 61 -4.09 4.48 -1.02
N TYR A 62 -5.27 4.31 -0.41
CA TYR A 62 -6.54 4.83 -0.91
C TYR A 62 -7.35 5.47 0.21
N ASP A 63 -7.92 6.63 -0.07
CA ASP A 63 -8.83 7.38 0.78
C ASP A 63 -10.26 7.31 0.23
N PRO A 64 -11.15 6.48 0.81
CA PRO A 64 -12.55 6.39 0.39
C PRO A 64 -13.39 7.62 0.79
N ASP A 65 -12.94 8.41 1.76
CA ASP A 65 -13.68 9.53 2.33
C ASP A 65 -13.43 10.85 1.57
N ALA A 66 -12.51 10.84 0.59
CA ALA A 66 -12.22 12.02 -0.22
C ALA A 66 -13.46 12.47 -1.02
N PRO A 67 -13.79 13.78 -1.05
CA PRO A 67 -15.01 14.30 -1.68
C PRO A 67 -14.86 14.41 -3.21
N THR A 68 -14.48 13.32 -3.87
CA THR A 68 -14.24 13.25 -5.32
C THR A 68 -15.28 12.41 -6.06
N GLY A 69 -16.20 11.75 -5.35
CA GLY A 69 -17.18 10.81 -5.91
C GLY A 69 -16.61 9.40 -6.18
N SER A 70 -15.28 9.21 -6.13
CA SER A 70 -14.61 7.92 -6.36
C SER A 70 -13.51 7.63 -5.33
N GLY A 71 -13.44 8.40 -4.23
CA GLY A 71 -12.30 8.37 -3.32
C GLY A 71 -11.03 8.95 -3.96
N PHE A 72 -9.86 8.69 -3.35
CA PHE A 72 -8.61 9.28 -3.82
C PHE A 72 -7.43 8.34 -3.58
N TRP A 73 -6.65 8.08 -4.63
CA TRP A 73 -5.47 7.22 -4.58
C TRP A 73 -4.22 8.03 -4.30
N HIS A 74 -3.56 7.71 -3.19
CA HIS A 74 -2.40 8.42 -2.65
C HIS A 74 -1.06 7.78 -3.01
N TRP A 75 -1.05 6.47 -3.26
CA TRP A 75 0.14 5.71 -3.60
C TRP A 75 -0.23 4.47 -4.39
N VAL A 76 0.52 4.17 -5.45
CA VAL A 76 0.35 2.98 -6.29
C VAL A 76 1.72 2.47 -6.69
N MET A 77 2.14 1.32 -6.17
CA MET A 77 3.38 0.63 -6.51
C MET A 77 3.08 -0.84 -6.82
N PHE A 78 3.67 -1.37 -7.86
CA PHE A 78 3.49 -2.77 -8.27
C PHE A 78 4.77 -3.34 -8.85
N ASP A 79 4.75 -4.63 -9.26
CA ASP A 79 5.92 -5.38 -9.72
C ASP A 79 7.03 -5.46 -8.66
N ILE A 80 6.66 -5.42 -7.37
CA ILE A 80 7.60 -5.61 -6.27
C ILE A 80 8.00 -7.08 -6.28
N PRO A 81 9.31 -7.42 -6.39
CA PRO A 81 9.75 -8.83 -6.48
C PRO A 81 9.30 -9.69 -5.29
N SER A 82 8.99 -10.96 -5.54
CA SER A 82 8.53 -11.90 -4.50
C SER A 82 9.52 -12.16 -3.36
N ALA A 83 10.81 -11.90 -3.59
CA ALA A 83 11.84 -11.98 -2.56
C ALA A 83 11.82 -10.81 -1.56
N VAL A 84 11.06 -9.75 -1.85
CA VAL A 84 10.91 -8.58 -0.97
C VAL A 84 9.79 -8.86 0.03
N SER A 85 10.05 -8.57 1.30
CA SER A 85 9.05 -8.66 2.39
C SER A 85 8.90 -7.37 3.18
N GLU A 86 9.59 -6.31 2.76
CA GLU A 86 9.56 -5.00 3.43
C GLU A 86 9.79 -3.86 2.43
N LEU A 87 9.08 -2.75 2.62
CA LEU A 87 9.41 -1.43 2.09
C LEU A 87 9.90 -0.57 3.25
N GLN A 88 11.08 0.00 3.11
CA GLN A 88 11.58 0.95 4.11
C GLN A 88 10.79 2.27 4.10
N SER A 89 10.84 3.01 5.20
CA SER A 89 10.29 4.38 5.23
C SER A 89 10.83 5.18 4.04
N ASP A 90 9.95 5.99 3.44
CA ASP A 90 10.24 6.85 2.30
C ASP A 90 10.49 6.13 0.96
N ALA A 91 10.16 4.82 0.87
CA ALA A 91 10.24 4.06 -0.39
C ALA A 91 9.32 4.63 -1.48
N GLY A 92 8.29 5.38 -1.12
CA GLY A 92 7.41 6.08 -2.05
C GLY A 92 8.01 7.34 -2.67
N ASN A 93 9.14 7.82 -2.19
CA ASN A 93 9.82 9.02 -2.67
C ASN A 93 10.70 8.69 -3.89
N LEU A 94 10.27 9.13 -5.06
CA LEU A 94 10.98 8.85 -6.31
C LEU A 94 12.41 9.40 -6.34
N ALA A 95 12.64 10.57 -5.72
CA ALA A 95 13.96 11.22 -5.74
C ALA A 95 15.03 10.45 -4.95
N LYS A 96 14.60 9.64 -3.95
CA LYS A 96 15.51 8.85 -3.13
C LYS A 96 15.83 7.47 -3.70
N ASN A 97 15.05 7.02 -4.68
CA ASN A 97 15.23 5.72 -5.33
C ASN A 97 15.35 4.54 -4.33
N LEU A 98 14.50 4.54 -3.29
CA LEU A 98 14.45 3.53 -2.24
C LEU A 98 13.47 2.39 -2.52
N ALA A 99 12.69 2.50 -3.61
CA ALA A 99 11.80 1.44 -4.05
C ALA A 99 12.61 0.20 -4.47
N PRO A 100 12.13 -1.03 -4.23
CA PRO A 100 12.82 -2.24 -4.63
C PRO A 100 13.11 -2.25 -6.14
N PRO A 101 14.32 -2.64 -6.55
CA PRO A 101 14.65 -2.74 -7.98
C PRO A 101 13.65 -3.61 -8.73
N GLY A 102 13.19 -3.15 -9.89
CA GLY A 102 12.19 -3.84 -10.71
C GLY A 102 10.74 -3.46 -10.40
N SER A 103 10.47 -2.76 -9.29
CA SER A 103 9.14 -2.22 -9.00
C SER A 103 8.83 -0.97 -9.83
N THR A 104 7.55 -0.70 -10.00
CA THR A 104 7.02 0.46 -10.72
C THR A 104 6.10 1.25 -9.81
N GLN A 105 6.28 2.56 -9.75
CA GLN A 105 5.31 3.49 -9.16
C GLN A 105 4.56 4.18 -10.31
N SER A 106 3.24 4.05 -10.34
CA SER A 106 2.38 4.67 -11.36
C SER A 106 1.67 5.91 -10.85
N LEU A 107 0.88 6.52 -11.73
CA LEU A 107 0.10 7.70 -11.40
C LEU A 107 -0.78 7.46 -10.17
N THR A 108 -0.93 8.50 -9.38
CA THR A 108 -1.93 8.66 -8.33
C THR A 108 -2.98 9.67 -8.78
N ASP A 109 -4.00 9.93 -7.96
CA ASP A 109 -4.97 10.98 -8.29
C ASP A 109 -4.42 12.41 -8.13
N PHE A 110 -3.19 12.55 -7.60
CA PHE A 110 -2.40 13.78 -7.72
C PHE A 110 -1.86 14.04 -9.14
N GLY A 111 -2.10 13.11 -10.10
CA GLY A 111 -1.59 13.23 -11.47
C GLY A 111 -0.10 12.93 -11.62
N GLN A 112 0.56 12.40 -10.60
CA GLN A 112 1.98 12.06 -10.58
C GLN A 112 2.22 10.75 -9.82
N PRO A 113 3.30 10.01 -10.13
CA PRO A 113 3.67 8.81 -9.39
C PRO A 113 4.31 9.15 -8.03
N GLY A 114 4.41 8.12 -7.18
CA GLY A 114 5.03 8.21 -5.86
C GLY A 114 4.01 8.34 -4.75
N TYR A 115 4.50 8.49 -3.54
CA TYR A 115 3.68 8.67 -2.34
C TYR A 115 3.27 10.12 -2.18
N SER A 116 1.99 10.34 -1.90
CA SER A 116 1.44 11.62 -1.48
C SER A 116 0.58 11.38 -0.24
N GLY A 117 0.99 11.95 0.88
CA GLY A 117 0.40 11.68 2.19
C GLY A 117 -1.01 12.24 2.38
N PRO A 118 -1.62 11.97 3.55
CA PRO A 118 -2.88 12.55 3.96
C PRO A 118 -2.87 14.09 3.93
N CYS A 119 -3.92 14.67 3.37
CA CYS A 119 -4.21 16.10 3.49
C CYS A 119 -5.70 16.36 3.18
N PRO A 120 -6.63 15.93 4.06
CA PRO A 120 -8.04 16.12 3.83
C PRO A 120 -8.41 17.62 3.90
N PRO A 121 -9.56 18.03 3.35
CA PRO A 121 -10.05 19.40 3.50
C PRO A 121 -10.20 19.78 4.98
N GLU A 122 -9.89 21.02 5.31
CA GLU A 122 -10.00 21.53 6.67
C GLU A 122 -11.46 21.45 7.16
N GLY A 123 -11.63 20.95 8.39
CA GLY A 123 -12.96 20.77 9.00
C GLY A 123 -13.77 19.61 8.48
N HIS A 124 -13.26 18.80 7.52
CA HIS A 124 -14.00 17.67 6.93
C HIS A 124 -14.09 16.44 7.84
N GLY A 125 -13.39 16.45 8.98
CA GLY A 125 -13.36 15.33 9.91
C GLY A 125 -12.25 14.34 9.62
N PHE A 126 -12.34 13.14 10.22
CA PHE A 126 -11.37 12.08 9.97
C PHE A 126 -11.61 11.44 8.61
N HIS A 127 -10.53 11.32 7.84
CA HIS A 127 -10.46 10.46 6.67
C HIS A 127 -9.74 9.16 7.00
N THR A 128 -10.10 8.12 6.27
CA THR A 128 -9.58 6.76 6.40
C THR A 128 -8.60 6.49 5.25
N TYR A 129 -7.34 6.25 5.56
CA TYR A 129 -6.32 5.90 4.55
C TYR A 129 -6.04 4.41 4.64
N ILE A 130 -6.47 3.65 3.63
CA ILE A 130 -6.33 2.21 3.56
C ILE A 130 -5.07 1.86 2.78
N ILE A 131 -4.06 1.33 3.47
CA ILE A 131 -2.84 0.83 2.84
C ILE A 131 -3.01 -0.68 2.66
N THR A 132 -2.92 -1.15 1.41
CA THR A 132 -3.11 -2.55 1.06
C THR A 132 -1.90 -3.11 0.35
N ILE A 133 -1.41 -4.27 0.83
CA ILE A 133 -0.47 -5.14 0.12
C ILE A 133 -1.25 -6.24 -0.62
N TYR A 134 -0.90 -6.48 -1.86
CA TYR A 134 -1.45 -7.54 -2.71
C TYR A 134 -0.36 -8.56 -3.02
N ALA A 135 -0.63 -9.84 -2.80
CA ALA A 135 0.18 -10.95 -3.30
C ALA A 135 -0.35 -11.36 -4.67
N LEU A 136 0.50 -11.33 -5.70
CA LEU A 136 0.10 -11.48 -7.10
C LEU A 136 0.63 -12.80 -7.69
N LYS A 137 -0.16 -13.40 -8.61
CA LYS A 137 0.20 -14.64 -9.32
C LYS A 137 1.13 -14.45 -10.52
N GLY A 138 1.41 -13.21 -10.90
CA GLY A 138 2.32 -12.86 -12.00
C GLY A 138 3.53 -12.08 -11.51
N GLU A 139 4.68 -12.22 -12.18
CA GLU A 139 5.88 -11.43 -11.88
C GLU A 139 5.69 -9.95 -12.24
N LYS A 140 4.88 -9.70 -13.29
CA LYS A 140 4.58 -8.37 -13.80
C LYS A 140 3.08 -8.19 -13.95
N LEU A 141 2.59 -7.01 -13.55
CA LEU A 141 1.18 -6.64 -13.68
C LEU A 141 0.79 -6.33 -15.14
N GLY A 142 1.79 -6.08 -16.02
CA GLY A 142 1.57 -5.80 -17.43
C GLY A 142 1.10 -4.38 -17.75
N VAL A 143 1.22 -3.45 -16.79
CA VAL A 143 0.86 -2.03 -16.96
C VAL A 143 2.08 -1.12 -16.75
N GLY A 144 2.06 0.06 -17.34
CA GLY A 144 3.18 1.01 -17.28
C GLY A 144 3.03 2.07 -16.19
N LYS A 145 4.08 2.85 -15.97
CA LYS A 145 4.13 3.94 -14.98
C LYS A 145 3.12 5.07 -15.20
N THR A 146 2.53 5.17 -16.40
CA THR A 146 1.49 6.14 -16.75
C THR A 146 0.07 5.60 -16.58
N ALA A 147 -0.07 4.36 -16.08
CA ALA A 147 -1.37 3.77 -15.81
C ALA A 147 -2.09 4.56 -14.70
N THR A 148 -3.38 4.79 -14.91
CA THR A 148 -4.22 5.42 -13.87
C THR A 148 -4.47 4.46 -12.71
N PRO A 149 -4.74 4.95 -11.49
CA PRO A 149 -5.04 4.10 -10.34
C PRO A 149 -6.17 3.11 -10.60
N ALA A 150 -7.24 3.55 -11.25
CA ALA A 150 -8.38 2.70 -11.60
C ALA A 150 -7.98 1.54 -12.54
N PHE A 151 -7.12 1.81 -13.54
CA PHE A 151 -6.64 0.76 -14.45
C PHE A 151 -5.69 -0.22 -13.76
N VAL A 152 -4.83 0.27 -12.87
CA VAL A 152 -4.02 -0.61 -12.01
C VAL A 152 -4.91 -1.47 -11.13
N GLY A 153 -5.91 -0.88 -10.46
CA GLY A 153 -6.87 -1.60 -9.62
C GLY A 153 -7.61 -2.71 -10.35
N PHE A 154 -8.02 -2.48 -11.59
CA PHE A 154 -8.64 -3.51 -12.45
C PHE A 154 -7.69 -4.70 -12.68
N ASN A 155 -6.41 -4.43 -12.99
CA ASN A 155 -5.41 -5.48 -13.20
C ASN A 155 -5.05 -6.20 -11.89
N LEU A 156 -4.98 -5.49 -10.76
CA LEU A 156 -4.79 -6.09 -9.44
C LEU A 156 -5.92 -7.07 -9.12
N HIS A 157 -7.18 -6.70 -9.37
CA HIS A 157 -8.34 -7.58 -9.12
C HIS A 157 -8.19 -8.96 -9.77
N SER A 158 -7.73 -8.99 -11.04
CA SER A 158 -7.57 -10.23 -11.82
C SER A 158 -6.34 -11.05 -11.44
N ASN A 159 -5.34 -10.45 -10.78
CA ASN A 159 -4.03 -11.05 -10.50
C ASN A 159 -3.81 -11.37 -9.02
N THR A 160 -4.67 -10.94 -8.12
CA THR A 160 -4.50 -11.10 -6.67
C THR A 160 -4.80 -12.51 -6.19
N LEU A 161 -3.85 -13.11 -5.46
CA LEU A 161 -4.02 -14.35 -4.70
C LEU A 161 -4.56 -14.05 -3.29
N ALA A 162 -4.01 -13.03 -2.64
CA ALA A 162 -4.44 -12.57 -1.32
C ALA A 162 -4.09 -11.08 -1.14
N LYS A 163 -4.74 -10.44 -0.17
CA LYS A 163 -4.44 -9.07 0.24
C LYS A 163 -4.52 -8.93 1.75
N ALA A 164 -3.74 -7.99 2.29
CA ALA A 164 -3.79 -7.58 3.69
C ALA A 164 -3.74 -6.05 3.75
N SER A 165 -4.40 -5.45 4.74
CA SER A 165 -4.51 -3.99 4.83
C SER A 165 -4.22 -3.49 6.23
N LEU A 166 -3.68 -2.26 6.30
CA LEU A 166 -3.62 -1.42 7.48
C LEU A 166 -4.47 -0.17 7.24
N VAL A 167 -5.03 0.35 8.31
CA VAL A 167 -5.80 1.60 8.28
C VAL A 167 -5.06 2.67 9.06
N MET A 168 -4.99 3.86 8.50
CA MET A 168 -4.45 5.04 9.11
C MET A 168 -5.49 6.16 9.03
N TYR A 169 -5.72 6.88 10.11
CA TYR A 169 -6.65 8.00 10.17
C TYR A 169 -5.91 9.32 10.22
N TYR A 170 -6.48 10.35 9.60
CA TYR A 170 -6.01 11.71 9.73
C TYR A 170 -7.15 12.71 9.52
N LYS A 171 -7.11 13.83 10.25
CA LYS A 171 -7.97 15.00 10.06
C LYS A 171 -7.17 16.28 10.17
N ARG A 172 -7.67 17.31 9.57
CA ARG A 172 -7.12 18.67 9.66
C ARG A 172 -8.15 19.65 10.23
#